data_55b18dd743e6e77971c4f5313f41eb63
#
_entry.id   55b18dd743e6e77971c4f5313f41eb63
#
_cell.length_a   1.000
_cell.length_b   1.000
_cell.length_c   1.000
_cell.angle_alpha   90.00
_cell.angle_beta   90.00
_cell.angle_gamma   90.00
#
_symmetry.space_group_name_H-M   'P 1'
#
loop_
_entity.id
_entity.type
_entity.pdbx_description
1 polymer ?
#
loop_
_entity_poly.entity_id
_entity_poly.type
_entity_poly.pdbx_seq_one_letter_code
_entity_poly.pdbx_strand_id
1 'polypeptide(L)'
;MGQPAIGPYPMPGRTDVPRSRASWGIDPRRAALLVHDMQNHFVAPFAPGHSPVVELVDNIAALRELAGALGMPVVFSAEPAARRPGQRGLVADIWGPGMGEEPDAAAIIDPLTPRPGEYLLANVRPNAFLRSHLGRLLRTEGRDQLVVCGVYAHLGVLMTAADAFMNDIQPFVVADAVADLSAEEHAMALRWAVLAGVVCTTGSLLHDLSLNRTP
;
A
#
# COMPACT_ATOMS: atom_id res chain seq x y z
N MET A 1 -19.78 -1.14 14.76
CA MET A 1 -19.13 -2.42 15.13
C MET A 1 -17.65 -2.26 14.82
N GLY A 2 -16.77 -2.60 15.76
CA GLY A 2 -15.33 -2.61 15.49
C GLY A 2 -15.00 -3.66 14.42
N GLN A 3 -13.88 -3.49 13.73
CA GLN A 3 -13.38 -4.51 12.81
C GLN A 3 -13.07 -5.80 13.60
N PRO A 4 -13.31 -7.00 13.04
CA PRO A 4 -12.96 -8.24 13.71
C PRO A 4 -11.44 -8.33 13.92
N ALA A 5 -11.01 -8.96 15.02
CA ALA A 5 -9.60 -9.19 15.28
C ALA A 5 -9.00 -10.10 14.19
N ILE A 6 -7.82 -9.72 13.70
CA ILE A 6 -7.05 -10.48 12.71
C ILE A 6 -6.06 -11.36 13.45
N GLY A 7 -6.23 -12.68 13.32
CA GLY A 7 -5.31 -13.65 13.91
C GLY A 7 -3.93 -13.61 13.25
N PRO A 8 -2.87 -14.00 13.98
CA PRO A 8 -1.54 -14.12 13.41
C PRO A 8 -1.50 -15.12 12.25
N TYR A 9 -0.78 -14.77 11.18
CA TYR A 9 -0.44 -15.68 10.09
C TYR A 9 0.95 -15.35 9.54
N PRO A 10 1.67 -16.32 8.96
CA PRO A 10 3.02 -16.08 8.47
C PRO A 10 3.01 -15.10 7.30
N MET A 11 3.91 -14.12 7.32
CA MET A 11 4.14 -13.23 6.18
C MET A 11 4.63 -14.06 4.98
N PRO A 12 4.09 -13.85 3.75
CA PRO A 12 4.55 -14.56 2.56
C PRO A 12 6.04 -14.33 2.29
N GLY A 13 6.76 -15.42 2.04
CA GLY A 13 8.16 -15.39 1.63
C GLY A 13 8.32 -15.44 0.11
N ARG A 14 9.57 -15.45 -0.35
CA ARG A 14 9.91 -15.45 -1.78
C ARG A 14 9.28 -16.62 -2.56
N THR A 15 9.12 -17.78 -1.93
CA THR A 15 8.53 -18.98 -2.54
C THR A 15 7.03 -18.90 -2.70
N ASP A 16 6.37 -18.01 -1.96
CA ASP A 16 4.92 -17.83 -1.96
C ASP A 16 4.47 -16.78 -2.99
N VAL A 17 5.42 -16.05 -3.56
CA VAL A 17 5.15 -15.02 -4.58
C VAL A 17 4.73 -15.68 -5.89
N PRO A 18 3.53 -15.41 -6.40
CA PRO A 18 3.09 -15.94 -7.67
C PRO A 18 3.90 -15.35 -8.82
N ARG A 19 4.15 -16.16 -9.87
CA ARG A 19 4.90 -15.71 -11.03
C ARG A 19 4.13 -14.63 -11.79
N SER A 20 4.71 -13.45 -11.89
CA SER A 20 4.18 -12.34 -12.69
C SER A 20 4.24 -12.66 -14.19
N ARG A 21 3.24 -12.16 -14.93
CA ARG A 21 3.21 -12.27 -16.41
C ARG A 21 4.06 -11.20 -17.07
N ALA A 22 4.14 -10.02 -16.44
CA ALA A 22 4.98 -8.92 -16.89
C ALA A 22 6.42 -9.13 -16.43
N SER A 23 7.38 -8.74 -17.27
CA SER A 23 8.82 -8.76 -16.99
C SER A 23 9.37 -7.34 -16.81
N TRP A 24 8.56 -6.42 -16.25
CA TRP A 24 8.98 -5.06 -16.01
C TRP A 24 10.07 -5.00 -14.94
N GLY A 25 11.14 -4.27 -15.23
CA GLY A 25 12.13 -3.88 -14.22
C GLY A 25 11.72 -2.56 -13.55
N ILE A 26 12.06 -2.42 -12.28
CA ILE A 26 11.84 -1.17 -11.54
C ILE A 26 12.94 -0.16 -11.88
N ASP A 27 12.57 1.09 -12.17
CA ASP A 27 13.48 2.21 -12.36
C ASP A 27 13.16 3.31 -11.31
N PRO A 28 14.09 3.65 -10.41
CA PRO A 28 13.82 4.64 -9.36
C PRO A 28 13.48 6.04 -9.93
N ARG A 29 13.88 6.34 -11.16
CA ARG A 29 13.54 7.62 -11.82
C ARG A 29 12.11 7.65 -12.33
N ARG A 30 11.48 6.47 -12.50
CA ARG A 30 10.11 6.28 -12.98
C ARG A 30 9.14 5.92 -11.85
N ALA A 31 9.67 5.42 -10.73
CA ALA A 31 8.87 4.86 -9.65
C ALA A 31 8.49 5.90 -8.59
N ALA A 32 7.35 5.67 -7.95
CA ALA A 32 6.93 6.24 -6.68
C ALA A 32 6.53 5.12 -5.72
N LEU A 33 6.70 5.33 -4.42
CA LEU A 33 6.24 4.43 -3.37
C LEU A 33 4.89 4.91 -2.82
N LEU A 34 3.87 4.06 -2.86
CA LEU A 34 2.59 4.28 -2.20
C LEU A 34 2.48 3.40 -0.95
N VAL A 35 2.35 4.03 0.21
CA VAL A 35 2.02 3.39 1.49
C VAL A 35 0.53 3.56 1.73
N HIS A 36 -0.24 2.47 1.52
CA HIS A 36 -1.69 2.49 1.50
C HIS A 36 -2.27 2.25 2.89
N ASP A 37 -3.01 3.25 3.40
CA ASP A 37 -3.90 3.19 4.57
C ASP A 37 -3.29 2.57 5.85
N MET A 38 -1.99 2.82 6.10
CA MET A 38 -1.29 2.38 7.32
C MET A 38 -1.67 3.23 8.53
N GLN A 39 -2.98 3.30 8.81
CA GLN A 39 -3.58 4.07 9.89
C GLN A 39 -3.90 3.20 11.10
N ASN A 40 -3.89 3.79 12.30
CA ASN A 40 -4.20 3.08 13.55
C ASN A 40 -5.50 2.27 13.46
N HIS A 41 -6.55 2.82 12.84
CA HIS A 41 -7.83 2.13 12.64
C HIS A 41 -7.71 0.83 11.87
N PHE A 42 -6.90 0.79 10.81
CA PHE A 42 -6.76 -0.39 9.94
C PHE A 42 -5.70 -1.36 10.44
N VAL A 43 -4.75 -0.90 11.24
CA VAL A 43 -3.68 -1.74 11.79
C VAL A 43 -4.05 -2.32 13.17
N ALA A 44 -4.85 -1.62 13.97
CA ALA A 44 -5.27 -2.07 15.31
C ALA A 44 -5.91 -3.48 15.37
N PRO A 45 -6.63 -3.98 14.33
CA PRO A 45 -7.15 -5.34 14.35
C PRO A 45 -6.11 -6.45 14.34
N PHE A 46 -4.90 -6.19 13.84
CA PHE A 46 -3.82 -7.18 13.83
C PHE A 46 -3.29 -7.44 15.24
N ALA A 47 -2.88 -8.69 15.51
CA ALA A 47 -2.25 -9.06 16.77
C ALA A 47 -0.90 -8.34 16.94
N PRO A 48 -0.76 -7.42 17.91
CA PRO A 48 0.45 -6.64 18.05
C PRO A 48 1.65 -7.54 18.42
N GLY A 49 2.81 -7.26 17.83
CA GLY A 49 4.03 -8.03 18.06
C GLY A 49 4.08 -9.41 17.39
N HIS A 50 3.11 -9.72 16.51
CA HIS A 50 3.06 -10.98 15.77
C HIS A 50 3.08 -10.74 14.26
N SER A 51 3.48 -11.78 13.50
CA SER A 51 3.32 -11.80 12.05
C SER A 51 1.82 -11.76 11.67
N PRO A 52 1.42 -11.06 10.62
CA PRO A 52 2.24 -10.39 9.61
C PRO A 52 2.58 -8.93 9.94
N VAL A 53 2.01 -8.32 11.01
CA VAL A 53 2.10 -6.86 11.20
C VAL A 53 3.52 -6.38 11.52
N VAL A 54 4.34 -7.20 12.18
CA VAL A 54 5.73 -6.85 12.49
C VAL A 54 6.52 -6.69 11.20
N GLU A 55 6.52 -7.73 10.37
CA GLU A 55 7.23 -7.72 9.08
C GLU A 55 6.66 -6.68 8.12
N LEU A 56 5.34 -6.47 8.12
CA LEU A 56 4.69 -5.43 7.32
C LEU A 56 5.30 -4.06 7.60
N VAL A 57 5.38 -3.67 8.88
CA VAL A 57 5.90 -2.37 9.30
C VAL A 57 7.38 -2.24 8.98
N ASP A 58 8.18 -3.26 9.29
CA ASP A 58 9.62 -3.28 9.04
C ASP A 58 9.94 -3.19 7.55
N ASN A 59 9.23 -3.94 6.72
CA ASN A 59 9.40 -3.95 5.27
C ASN A 59 9.00 -2.61 4.63
N ILE A 60 7.88 -2.02 5.06
CA ILE A 60 7.47 -0.68 4.59
C ILE A 60 8.52 0.37 4.99
N ALA A 61 9.04 0.31 6.21
CA ALA A 61 10.08 1.22 6.66
C ALA A 61 11.35 1.08 5.81
N ALA A 62 11.79 -0.14 5.51
CA ALA A 62 12.95 -0.39 4.65
C ALA A 62 12.74 0.15 3.21
N LEU A 63 11.56 -0.08 2.62
CA LEU A 63 11.19 0.46 1.31
C LEU A 63 11.21 1.99 1.30
N ARG A 64 10.66 2.63 2.34
CA ARG A 64 10.62 4.08 2.50
C ARG A 64 12.02 4.69 2.58
N GLU A 65 12.93 4.10 3.38
CA GLU A 65 14.32 4.56 3.49
C GLU A 65 15.02 4.49 2.12
N LEU A 66 14.86 3.39 1.39
CA LEU A 66 15.46 3.27 0.06
C LEU A 66 14.83 4.25 -0.93
N ALA A 67 13.51 4.40 -0.94
CA ALA A 67 12.82 5.36 -1.80
C ALA A 67 13.34 6.78 -1.57
N GLY A 68 13.47 7.21 -0.31
CA GLY A 68 14.05 8.50 0.03
C GLY A 68 15.49 8.67 -0.43
N ALA A 69 16.32 7.63 -0.25
CA ALA A 69 17.73 7.65 -0.69
C ALA A 69 17.89 7.73 -2.22
N LEU A 70 16.89 7.29 -2.98
CA LEU A 70 16.87 7.30 -4.45
C LEU A 70 16.08 8.48 -5.04
N GLY A 71 15.53 9.37 -4.21
CA GLY A 71 14.70 10.49 -4.66
C GLY A 71 13.36 10.06 -5.28
N MET A 72 12.87 8.89 -4.92
CA MET A 72 11.53 8.44 -5.30
C MET A 72 10.50 9.17 -4.41
N PRO A 73 9.42 9.72 -4.98
CA PRO A 73 8.32 10.24 -4.19
C PRO A 73 7.73 9.15 -3.28
N VAL A 74 7.57 9.46 -1.99
CA VAL A 74 6.86 8.63 -1.03
C VAL A 74 5.49 9.26 -0.77
N VAL A 75 4.46 8.47 -0.98
CA VAL A 75 3.06 8.89 -0.91
C VAL A 75 2.33 8.01 0.09
N PHE A 76 1.70 8.62 1.08
CA PHE A 76 0.79 7.95 2.00
C PHE A 76 -0.64 8.22 1.58
N SER A 77 -1.48 7.20 1.45
CA SER A 77 -2.92 7.38 1.44
C SER A 77 -3.48 7.22 2.85
N ALA A 78 -4.45 8.04 3.18
CA ALA A 78 -5.12 7.97 4.47
C ALA A 78 -6.59 8.39 4.36
N GLU A 79 -7.46 7.63 4.99
CA GLU A 79 -8.86 7.99 5.13
C GLU A 79 -8.99 9.12 6.19
N PRO A 80 -9.58 10.28 5.86
CA PRO A 80 -9.71 11.38 6.81
C PRO A 80 -10.70 11.05 7.94
N ALA A 81 -10.39 11.46 9.19
CA ALA A 81 -11.25 11.27 10.34
C ALA A 81 -12.60 11.97 10.15
N ALA A 82 -12.58 13.27 9.83
CA ALA A 82 -13.78 14.05 9.59
C ALA A 82 -14.29 13.90 8.15
N ARG A 83 -15.56 13.53 8.00
CA ARG A 83 -16.20 13.35 6.70
C ARG A 83 -17.52 14.07 6.62
N ARG A 84 -17.82 14.56 5.44
CA ARG A 84 -19.17 15.05 5.15
C ARG A 84 -20.15 13.87 5.04
N PRO A 85 -21.40 14.01 5.50
CA PRO A 85 -22.43 13.01 5.29
C PRO A 85 -22.47 12.56 3.80
N GLY A 86 -22.60 11.27 3.55
CA GLY A 86 -22.64 10.69 2.20
C GLY A 86 -21.30 10.60 1.46
N GLN A 87 -20.19 11.10 2.02
CA GLN A 87 -18.89 11.06 1.34
C GLN A 87 -18.39 9.63 1.12
N ARG A 88 -18.71 8.67 1.98
CA ARG A 88 -18.40 7.25 1.79
C ARG A 88 -19.21 6.59 0.67
N GLY A 89 -20.43 7.06 0.39
CA GLY A 89 -21.32 6.43 -0.58
C GLY A 89 -21.52 4.94 -0.28
N LEU A 90 -21.55 4.08 -1.29
CA LEU A 90 -21.78 2.63 -1.14
C LEU A 90 -20.73 1.90 -0.26
N VAL A 91 -19.58 2.50 -0.01
CA VAL A 91 -18.59 1.96 0.94
C VAL A 91 -19.21 1.86 2.34
N ALA A 92 -20.09 2.81 2.71
CA ALA A 92 -20.77 2.77 4.00
C ALA A 92 -21.78 1.62 4.12
N ASP A 93 -22.39 1.21 3.02
CA ASP A 93 -23.40 0.13 3.01
C ASP A 93 -22.75 -1.24 3.29
N ILE A 94 -21.50 -1.42 2.85
CA ILE A 94 -20.76 -2.69 2.97
C ILE A 94 -19.88 -2.71 4.23
N TRP A 95 -19.12 -1.65 4.48
CA TRP A 95 -18.14 -1.58 5.58
C TRP A 95 -18.52 -0.60 6.70
N GLY A 96 -19.76 -0.14 6.72
CA GLY A 96 -20.27 0.75 7.76
C GLY A 96 -19.72 2.18 7.70
N PRO A 97 -19.92 2.95 8.78
CA PRO A 97 -19.58 4.38 8.80
C PRO A 97 -18.08 4.68 8.71
N GLY A 98 -17.23 3.67 8.85
CA GLY A 98 -15.78 3.78 8.88
C GLY A 98 -15.24 4.16 10.26
N MET A 99 -14.00 4.68 10.30
CA MET A 99 -13.42 5.17 11.54
C MET A 99 -14.23 6.37 12.07
N GLY A 100 -14.37 6.47 13.40
CA GLY A 100 -15.03 7.58 14.07
C GLY A 100 -14.30 8.91 13.87
N GLU A 101 -14.75 9.93 14.58
CA GLU A 101 -14.14 11.28 14.54
C GLU A 101 -12.86 11.39 15.37
N GLU A 102 -12.38 10.29 15.95
CA GLU A 102 -11.20 10.29 16.80
C GLU A 102 -9.92 10.49 15.95
N PRO A 103 -9.14 11.55 16.20
CA PRO A 103 -7.93 11.85 15.43
C PRO A 103 -6.90 10.72 15.44
N ASP A 104 -6.75 10.03 16.57
CA ASP A 104 -5.83 8.90 16.71
C ASP A 104 -6.17 7.73 15.78
N ALA A 105 -7.45 7.45 15.56
CA ALA A 105 -7.87 6.38 14.66
C ALA A 105 -7.42 6.66 13.21
N ALA A 106 -7.45 7.92 12.80
CA ALA A 106 -7.08 8.36 11.46
C ALA A 106 -5.57 8.60 11.28
N ALA A 107 -4.81 8.69 12.37
CA ALA A 107 -3.38 8.90 12.28
C ALA A 107 -2.68 7.69 11.62
N ILE A 108 -1.65 7.97 10.81
CA ILE A 108 -0.70 6.94 10.38
C ILE A 108 0.01 6.40 11.63
N ILE A 109 0.24 5.11 11.71
CA ILE A 109 0.93 4.47 12.83
C ILE A 109 2.30 5.13 13.08
N ASP A 110 2.68 5.26 14.35
CA ASP A 110 3.89 6.01 14.77
C ASP A 110 5.17 5.64 14.01
N PRO A 111 5.50 4.33 13.77
CA PRO A 111 6.73 3.98 13.05
C PRO A 111 6.79 4.50 11.61
N LEU A 112 5.61 4.77 11.02
CA LEU A 112 5.48 5.20 9.63
C LEU A 112 4.98 6.65 9.49
N THR A 113 4.94 7.44 10.57
CA THR A 113 4.52 8.85 10.51
C THR A 113 5.20 9.58 9.35
N PRO A 114 4.44 10.24 8.44
CA PRO A 114 4.99 10.92 7.28
C PRO A 114 6.03 11.98 7.66
N ARG A 115 7.12 12.06 6.91
CA ARG A 115 8.24 13.01 7.12
C ARG A 115 8.07 14.24 6.23
N PRO A 116 8.74 15.36 6.54
CA PRO A 116 8.79 16.50 5.63
C PRO A 116 9.25 16.08 4.23
N GLY A 117 8.53 16.51 3.20
CA GLY A 117 8.80 16.15 1.80
C GLY A 117 8.07 14.90 1.30
N GLU A 118 7.40 14.14 2.15
CA GLU A 118 6.51 13.06 1.75
C GLU A 118 5.08 13.56 1.57
N TYR A 119 4.33 12.91 0.69
CA TYR A 119 2.97 13.31 0.36
C TYR A 119 1.96 12.55 1.21
N LEU A 120 0.96 13.25 1.74
CA LEU A 120 -0.20 12.65 2.40
C LEU A 120 -1.45 12.95 1.57
N LEU A 121 -2.07 11.91 1.01
CA LEU A 121 -3.28 11.99 0.21
C LEU A 121 -4.50 11.58 1.01
N ALA A 122 -5.51 12.44 1.06
CA ALA A 122 -6.82 12.06 1.57
C ALA A 122 -7.45 11.03 0.62
N ASN A 123 -7.73 9.83 1.15
CA ASN A 123 -8.34 8.71 0.42
C ASN A 123 -9.71 8.38 1.02
N VAL A 124 -10.77 8.60 0.27
CA VAL A 124 -12.16 8.36 0.69
C VAL A 124 -12.77 7.11 0.04
N ARG A 125 -11.97 6.37 -0.69
CA ARG A 125 -12.33 5.12 -1.36
C ARG A 125 -11.17 4.12 -1.22
N PRO A 126 -11.45 2.83 -1.27
CA PRO A 126 -10.37 1.83 -1.21
C PRO A 126 -9.31 1.98 -2.31
N ASN A 127 -9.65 2.59 -3.44
CA ASN A 127 -8.74 2.86 -4.54
C ASN A 127 -8.09 4.25 -4.38
N ALA A 128 -6.75 4.29 -4.29
CA ALA A 128 -6.00 5.52 -4.07
C ALA A 128 -6.05 6.51 -5.25
N PHE A 129 -6.44 6.10 -6.45
CA PHE A 129 -6.64 7.02 -7.58
C PHE A 129 -8.00 7.73 -7.54
N LEU A 130 -9.03 7.05 -6.97
CA LEU A 130 -10.39 7.53 -7.07
C LEU A 130 -10.66 8.67 -6.07
N ARG A 131 -11.07 9.84 -6.60
CA ARG A 131 -11.34 11.05 -5.83
C ARG A 131 -10.14 11.56 -5.01
N SER A 132 -8.93 11.27 -5.48
CA SER A 132 -7.67 11.74 -4.94
C SER A 132 -6.87 12.52 -5.99
N HIS A 133 -5.67 12.94 -5.62
CA HIS A 133 -4.75 13.60 -6.54
C HIS A 133 -3.58 12.70 -6.98
N LEU A 134 -3.61 11.37 -6.67
CA LEU A 134 -2.50 10.46 -6.96
C LEU A 134 -2.07 10.51 -8.43
N GLY A 135 -3.01 10.30 -9.35
CA GLY A 135 -2.68 10.30 -10.79
C GLY A 135 -2.11 11.63 -11.30
N ARG A 136 -2.56 12.76 -10.73
CA ARG A 136 -1.98 14.07 -11.05
C ARG A 136 -0.57 14.19 -10.48
N LEU A 137 -0.36 13.78 -9.24
CA LEU A 137 0.94 13.79 -8.57
C LEU A 137 1.96 12.98 -9.38
N LEU A 138 1.63 11.74 -9.73
CA LEU A 138 2.52 10.87 -10.51
C LEU A 138 2.91 11.51 -11.86
N ARG A 139 1.94 12.09 -12.58
CA ARG A 139 2.23 12.80 -13.84
C ARG A 139 3.12 14.04 -13.63
N THR A 140 2.88 14.82 -12.57
CA THR A 140 3.70 16.01 -12.26
C THR A 140 5.13 15.65 -11.91
N GLU A 141 5.31 14.52 -11.19
CA GLU A 141 6.62 13.98 -10.81
C GLU A 141 7.27 13.14 -11.94
N GLY A 142 6.61 12.99 -13.09
CA GLY A 142 7.09 12.19 -14.21
C GLY A 142 7.21 10.69 -13.86
N ARG A 143 6.27 10.15 -13.06
CA ARG A 143 6.30 8.77 -12.56
C ARG A 143 5.22 7.94 -13.25
N ASP A 144 5.63 6.80 -13.83
CA ASP A 144 4.77 5.81 -14.48
C ASP A 144 4.97 4.39 -13.95
N GLN A 145 5.65 4.26 -12.81
CA GLN A 145 5.76 3.04 -12.02
C GLN A 145 5.29 3.32 -10.59
N LEU A 146 4.52 2.41 -10.00
CA LEU A 146 3.97 2.56 -8.65
C LEU A 146 4.26 1.31 -7.82
N VAL A 147 5.14 1.45 -6.83
CA VAL A 147 5.34 0.43 -5.79
C VAL A 147 4.23 0.59 -4.77
N VAL A 148 3.47 -0.48 -4.52
CA VAL A 148 2.31 -0.46 -3.63
C VAL A 148 2.54 -1.38 -2.44
N CYS A 149 2.42 -0.82 -1.23
CA CYS A 149 2.47 -1.54 0.05
C CYS A 149 1.36 -1.03 0.98
N GLY A 150 1.15 -1.70 2.14
CA GLY A 150 0.13 -1.32 3.13
C GLY A 150 -1.05 -2.27 3.21
N VAL A 151 -2.22 -1.79 3.64
CA VAL A 151 -3.42 -2.60 3.93
C VAL A 151 -4.69 -2.07 3.26
N TYR A 152 -5.69 -2.91 3.01
CA TYR A 152 -5.65 -4.38 2.98
C TYR A 152 -5.36 -4.85 1.56
N ALA A 153 -4.63 -5.98 1.43
CA ALA A 153 -4.12 -6.45 0.14
C ALA A 153 -5.25 -6.70 -0.88
N HIS A 154 -6.32 -7.43 -0.50
CA HIS A 154 -7.44 -7.77 -1.40
C HIS A 154 -8.33 -6.57 -1.75
N LEU A 155 -8.27 -5.49 -0.98
CA LEU A 155 -9.14 -4.34 -1.15
C LEU A 155 -8.38 -3.12 -1.70
N GLY A 156 -7.78 -2.32 -0.82
CA GLY A 156 -7.16 -1.05 -1.19
C GLY A 156 -5.96 -1.21 -2.12
N VAL A 157 -5.08 -2.13 -1.80
CA VAL A 157 -3.88 -2.43 -2.59
C VAL A 157 -4.25 -2.95 -3.98
N LEU A 158 -5.09 -4.01 -4.05
CA LEU A 158 -5.45 -4.65 -5.31
C LEU A 158 -6.25 -3.70 -6.23
N MET A 159 -7.23 -2.97 -5.68
CA MET A 159 -8.01 -1.99 -6.47
C MET A 159 -7.12 -0.87 -7.00
N THR A 160 -6.16 -0.41 -6.20
CA THR A 160 -5.21 0.63 -6.62
C THR A 160 -4.25 0.12 -7.70
N ALA A 161 -3.71 -1.10 -7.54
CA ALA A 161 -2.85 -1.71 -8.54
C ALA A 161 -3.58 -1.94 -9.89
N ALA A 162 -4.83 -2.40 -9.84
CA ALA A 162 -5.64 -2.58 -11.04
C ALA A 162 -5.93 -1.24 -11.76
N ASP A 163 -6.22 -0.18 -11.00
CA ASP A 163 -6.46 1.15 -11.59
C ASP A 163 -5.15 1.78 -12.11
N ALA A 164 -4.01 1.58 -11.43
CA ALA A 164 -2.70 1.96 -11.95
C ALA A 164 -2.47 1.36 -13.35
N PHE A 165 -2.67 0.04 -13.47
CA PHE A 165 -2.55 -0.67 -14.75
C PHE A 165 -3.47 -0.10 -15.82
N MET A 166 -4.73 0.20 -15.49
CA MET A 166 -5.69 0.79 -16.44
C MET A 166 -5.35 2.24 -16.83
N ASN A 167 -4.48 2.91 -16.07
CA ASN A 167 -3.96 4.25 -16.37
C ASN A 167 -2.54 4.22 -16.97
N ASP A 168 -2.08 3.08 -17.50
CA ASP A 168 -0.75 2.87 -18.08
C ASP A 168 0.41 3.14 -17.09
N ILE A 169 0.15 2.99 -15.79
CA ILE A 169 1.15 3.04 -14.72
C ILE A 169 1.46 1.60 -14.32
N GLN A 170 2.73 1.21 -14.35
CA GLN A 170 3.19 -0.14 -14.02
C GLN A 170 3.17 -0.40 -12.51
N PRO A 171 2.23 -1.20 -11.95
CA PRO A 171 2.22 -1.46 -10.52
C PRO A 171 3.16 -2.61 -10.13
N PHE A 172 3.83 -2.42 -8.98
CA PHE A 172 4.67 -3.40 -8.29
C PHE A 172 4.08 -3.61 -6.90
N VAL A 173 3.38 -4.71 -6.67
CA VAL A 173 2.82 -5.06 -5.36
C VAL A 173 3.86 -5.84 -4.57
N VAL A 174 4.19 -5.34 -3.38
CA VAL A 174 5.25 -5.93 -2.55
C VAL A 174 4.63 -6.93 -1.57
N ALA A 175 4.77 -8.22 -1.87
CA ALA A 175 4.06 -9.32 -1.21
C ALA A 175 4.26 -9.37 0.30
N ASP A 176 5.46 -9.10 0.78
CA ASP A 176 5.84 -9.07 2.19
C ASP A 176 5.78 -7.68 2.84
N ALA A 177 5.24 -6.69 2.11
CA ALA A 177 4.94 -5.34 2.59
C ALA A 177 3.46 -4.97 2.41
N VAL A 178 2.59 -5.97 2.19
CA VAL A 178 1.14 -5.85 2.30
C VAL A 178 0.63 -6.85 3.31
N ALA A 179 -0.56 -6.63 3.86
CA ALA A 179 -1.23 -7.59 4.74
C ALA A 179 -2.74 -7.57 4.53
N ASP A 180 -3.41 -8.61 5.04
CA ASP A 180 -4.83 -8.79 4.85
C ASP A 180 -5.53 -9.35 6.10
N LEU A 181 -6.84 -9.56 6.01
CA LEU A 181 -7.68 -10.08 7.09
C LEU A 181 -7.34 -11.53 7.45
N SER A 182 -6.72 -12.26 6.53
CA SER A 182 -6.26 -13.63 6.71
C SER A 182 -5.14 -13.99 5.72
N ALA A 183 -4.42 -15.08 5.96
CA ALA A 183 -3.45 -15.64 5.01
C ALA A 183 -4.10 -16.00 3.66
N GLU A 184 -5.35 -16.47 3.68
CA GLU A 184 -6.10 -16.84 2.47
C GLU A 184 -6.41 -15.63 1.60
N GLU A 185 -6.93 -14.54 2.20
CA GLU A 185 -7.21 -13.28 1.51
C GLU A 185 -5.92 -12.65 0.97
N HIS A 186 -4.85 -12.68 1.76
CA HIS A 186 -3.53 -12.21 1.34
C HIS A 186 -3.05 -12.98 0.10
N ALA A 187 -3.04 -14.32 0.17
CA ALA A 187 -2.63 -15.16 -0.97
C ALA A 187 -3.53 -14.96 -2.18
N MET A 188 -4.84 -14.78 -1.99
CA MET A 188 -5.80 -14.48 -3.05
C MET A 188 -5.44 -13.15 -3.72
N ALA A 189 -5.20 -12.09 -2.94
CA ALA A 189 -4.84 -10.78 -3.47
C ALA A 189 -3.57 -10.84 -4.34
N LEU A 190 -2.51 -11.55 -3.88
CA LEU A 190 -1.29 -11.72 -4.65
C LEU A 190 -1.53 -12.46 -5.98
N ARG A 191 -2.37 -13.51 -5.97
CA ARG A 191 -2.75 -14.24 -7.19
C ARG A 191 -3.48 -13.36 -8.22
N TRP A 192 -4.26 -12.38 -7.76
CA TRP A 192 -4.93 -11.44 -8.65
C TRP A 192 -4.02 -10.30 -9.09
N ALA A 193 -3.14 -9.83 -8.23
CA ALA A 193 -2.22 -8.72 -8.53
C ALA A 193 -1.32 -9.00 -9.74
N VAL A 194 -0.90 -10.26 -9.97
CA VAL A 194 -0.10 -10.62 -11.15
C VAL A 194 -0.83 -10.48 -12.49
N LEU A 195 -2.16 -10.29 -12.48
CA LEU A 195 -2.94 -10.03 -13.69
C LEU A 195 -2.87 -8.56 -14.12
N ALA A 196 -2.53 -7.67 -13.19
CA ALA A 196 -2.43 -6.24 -13.42
C ALA A 196 -1.00 -5.71 -13.32
N GLY A 197 -0.06 -6.47 -12.71
CA GLY A 197 1.28 -5.96 -12.46
C GLY A 197 2.33 -7.01 -12.12
N VAL A 198 3.41 -6.53 -11.52
CA VAL A 198 4.46 -7.37 -10.95
C VAL A 198 4.21 -7.55 -9.46
N VAL A 199 4.32 -8.79 -8.97
CA VAL A 199 4.37 -9.10 -7.55
C VAL A 199 5.81 -9.46 -7.22
N CYS A 200 6.37 -8.81 -6.20
CA CYS A 200 7.76 -8.98 -5.79
C CYS A 200 7.85 -9.03 -4.25
N THR A 201 9.03 -9.30 -3.71
CA THR A 201 9.31 -9.15 -2.28
C THR A 201 10.11 -7.88 -2.00
N THR A 202 10.05 -7.38 -0.77
CA THR A 202 10.91 -6.29 -0.30
C THR A 202 12.37 -6.57 -0.62
N GLY A 203 12.87 -7.76 -0.29
CA GLY A 203 14.26 -8.12 -0.55
C GLY A 203 14.64 -8.08 -2.04
N SER A 204 13.77 -8.56 -2.95
CA SER A 204 14.03 -8.49 -4.39
C SER A 204 14.01 -7.05 -4.91
N LEU A 205 13.05 -6.25 -4.45
CA LEU A 205 12.93 -4.86 -4.86
C LEU A 205 14.12 -4.01 -4.38
N LEU A 206 14.55 -4.20 -3.13
CA LEU A 206 15.74 -3.54 -2.59
C LEU A 206 17.01 -3.90 -3.39
N HIS A 207 17.14 -5.17 -3.78
CA HIS A 207 18.24 -5.62 -4.61
C HIS A 207 18.21 -4.94 -5.98
N ASP A 208 17.10 -4.99 -6.70
CA ASP A 208 16.95 -4.44 -8.06
C ASP A 208 17.18 -2.93 -8.08
N LEU A 209 16.63 -2.20 -7.09
CA LEU A 209 16.83 -0.75 -6.95
C LEU A 209 18.28 -0.40 -6.58
N SER A 210 18.98 -1.25 -5.80
CA SER A 210 20.37 -1.00 -5.42
C SER A 210 21.32 -1.12 -6.62
N LEU A 211 21.01 -2.00 -7.57
CA LEU A 211 21.79 -2.16 -8.80
C LEU A 211 21.67 -0.93 -9.72
N ASN A 212 20.56 -0.21 -9.66
CA ASN A 212 20.30 1.01 -10.44
C ASN A 212 20.89 2.28 -9.79
N ARG A 213 21.72 2.16 -8.75
CA ARG A 213 22.42 3.28 -8.09
C ARG A 213 23.68 3.75 -8.81
N THR A 214 24.07 3.14 -9.93
CA THR A 214 25.26 3.57 -10.67
C THR A 214 25.01 4.94 -11.30
N PRO A 215 25.94 5.90 -11.11
CA PRO A 215 25.81 7.29 -11.55
C PRO A 215 25.74 7.46 -13.05
#